data_d19537693fd575a6ed76254cedaf35d3
#
_entry.id   d19537693fd575a6ed76254cedaf35d3
#
_cell.length_a   1.000
_cell.length_b   1.000
_cell.length_c   1.000
_cell.angle_alpha   90.00
_cell.angle_beta   90.00
_cell.angle_gamma   90.00
#
_symmetry.space_group_name_H-M   'P 1'
#
loop_
_entity.id
_entity.type
_entity.pdbx_description
1 polymer ?
#
loop_
_entity_poly.entity_id
_entity_poly.type
_entity_poly.pdbx_seq_one_letter_code
_entity_poly.pdbx_strand_id
1 'polypeptide(L)'
;GIACVTSDVPPWTTYSRANTQIHVERIREERHFGSGASSVTIGLADVTVVRQVKEYERKAETGEVIDVVDVDMPPTELYTQAVYYHVDPLLFHHFGIAEQDVPGALHAAEHAAIGMLPLLVGCDRADIGGLSTPLHEDTGEATVFVYDGYQSGAGYAQRGYREMTTWLRTTRDAIVACSCEDGCPSCIQSPKCGNGNRPLSKSGAVALLGALSSVLGDMPDAAPDQALNPTPSVR
;
A
#
# COMPACT_ATOMS: atom_id res chain seq x y z
N GLY A 1 7.95 -16.91 28.95
CA GLY A 1 9.34 -16.56 28.64
C GLY A 1 9.88 -15.59 29.68
N ILE A 2 11.19 -15.58 29.87
CA ILE A 2 11.87 -14.62 30.75
C ILE A 2 12.54 -13.59 29.84
N ALA A 3 12.22 -12.30 30.05
CA ALA A 3 12.94 -11.20 29.39
C ALA A 3 14.14 -10.83 30.27
N CYS A 4 15.35 -10.93 29.72
CA CYS A 4 16.55 -10.43 30.37
C CYS A 4 16.80 -9.00 29.89
N VAL A 5 16.96 -8.06 30.82
CA VAL A 5 17.28 -6.67 30.52
C VAL A 5 18.74 -6.42 30.93
N THR A 6 19.53 -5.82 30.04
CA THR A 6 20.90 -5.38 30.30
C THR A 6 21.00 -3.87 30.15
N SER A 7 21.95 -3.28 30.85
CA SER A 7 22.30 -1.86 30.66
C SER A 7 23.23 -1.64 29.47
N ASP A 8 23.76 -2.71 28.89
CA ASP A 8 24.66 -2.61 27.74
C ASP A 8 23.86 -2.32 26.48
N VAL A 9 24.16 -1.22 25.83
CA VAL A 9 23.58 -0.89 24.54
C VAL A 9 24.40 -1.59 23.45
N PRO A 10 23.82 -2.54 22.70
CA PRO A 10 24.56 -3.18 21.63
C PRO A 10 24.92 -2.15 20.53
N PRO A 11 26.07 -2.29 19.86
CA PRO A 11 26.50 -1.39 18.77
C PRO A 11 25.76 -1.70 17.45
N TRP A 12 24.53 -2.20 17.53
CA TRP A 12 23.71 -2.55 16.39
C TRP A 12 22.21 -2.39 16.71
N THR A 13 21.42 -2.23 15.66
CA THR A 13 19.97 -2.19 15.71
C THR A 13 19.37 -3.36 14.91
N THR A 14 18.13 -3.74 15.20
CA THR A 14 17.43 -4.80 14.47
C THR A 14 16.35 -4.22 13.57
N TYR A 15 16.24 -4.83 12.36
CA TYR A 15 15.16 -4.54 11.40
C TYR A 15 14.48 -5.86 11.04
N SER A 16 13.20 -5.97 11.38
CA SER A 16 12.42 -7.17 11.04
C SER A 16 12.12 -7.22 9.55
N ARG A 17 12.27 -8.39 8.95
CA ARG A 17 11.76 -8.71 7.63
C ARG A 17 10.52 -9.57 7.77
N ALA A 18 9.40 -9.05 7.31
CA ALA A 18 8.13 -9.72 7.40
C ALA A 18 7.58 -10.01 6.01
N ASN A 19 7.00 -11.20 5.85
CA ASN A 19 6.13 -11.47 4.73
C ASN A 19 4.72 -10.98 5.09
N THR A 20 4.08 -10.30 4.16
CA THR A 20 2.70 -9.83 4.28
C THR A 20 1.88 -10.41 3.14
N GLN A 21 0.72 -10.96 3.46
CA GLN A 21 -0.26 -11.47 2.51
C GLN A 21 -1.61 -10.81 2.83
N ILE A 22 -2.41 -10.59 1.80
CA ILE A 22 -3.77 -10.08 1.94
C ILE A 22 -4.71 -11.10 1.31
N HIS A 23 -5.78 -11.44 2.02
CA HIS A 23 -6.88 -12.26 1.52
C HIS A 23 -8.13 -11.41 1.46
N VAL A 24 -8.79 -11.38 0.30
CA VAL A 24 -10.03 -10.64 0.09
C VAL A 24 -11.18 -11.49 0.60
N GLU A 25 -11.76 -11.10 1.75
CA GLU A 25 -12.87 -11.83 2.36
C GLU A 25 -14.21 -11.48 1.71
N ARG A 26 -14.40 -10.20 1.41
CA ARG A 26 -15.64 -9.72 0.80
C ARG A 26 -15.43 -8.39 0.08
N ILE A 27 -15.77 -8.34 -1.19
CA ILE A 27 -15.85 -7.10 -1.96
C ILE A 27 -17.11 -6.35 -1.49
N ARG A 28 -16.94 -5.12 -1.03
CA ARG A 28 -18.03 -4.23 -0.63
C ARG A 28 -18.55 -3.40 -1.78
N GLU A 29 -17.61 -2.81 -2.50
CA GLU A 29 -17.89 -1.99 -3.68
C GLU A 29 -16.76 -2.21 -4.69
N GLU A 30 -17.12 -2.24 -5.98
CA GLU A 30 -16.16 -2.38 -7.05
C GLU A 30 -16.63 -1.61 -8.29
N ARG A 31 -15.71 -0.98 -8.99
CA ARG A 31 -15.96 -0.24 -10.23
C ARG A 31 -14.90 -0.58 -11.26
N HIS A 32 -15.36 -0.82 -12.48
CA HIS A 32 -14.51 -1.18 -13.62
C HIS A 32 -14.46 -0.03 -14.61
N PHE A 33 -13.26 0.27 -15.11
CA PHE A 33 -12.99 1.38 -16.03
C PHE A 33 -12.18 0.89 -17.21
N GLY A 34 -12.35 1.56 -18.35
CA GLY A 34 -11.68 1.18 -19.57
C GLY A 34 -12.23 -0.12 -20.15
N SER A 35 -11.50 -0.69 -21.11
CA SER A 35 -11.81 -1.97 -21.73
C SER A 35 -10.56 -2.57 -22.36
N GLY A 36 -10.48 -3.90 -22.43
CA GLY A 36 -9.33 -4.61 -22.98
C GLY A 36 -8.03 -4.22 -22.24
N ALA A 37 -6.98 -3.93 -23.01
CA ALA A 37 -5.65 -3.60 -22.48
C ALA A 37 -5.55 -2.34 -21.61
N SER A 38 -6.63 -1.58 -21.46
CA SER A 38 -6.71 -0.40 -20.58
C SER A 38 -7.70 -0.60 -19.44
N SER A 39 -7.95 -1.83 -19.05
CA SER A 39 -8.85 -2.19 -17.96
C SER A 39 -8.23 -1.88 -16.60
N VAL A 40 -8.98 -1.16 -15.77
CA VAL A 40 -8.65 -0.85 -14.38
C VAL A 40 -9.87 -1.14 -13.52
N THR A 41 -9.67 -1.85 -12.45
CA THR A 41 -10.69 -2.06 -11.42
C THR A 41 -10.25 -1.36 -10.14
N ILE A 42 -11.15 -0.63 -9.52
CA ILE A 42 -10.98 -0.08 -8.18
C ILE A 42 -12.03 -0.67 -7.24
N GLY A 43 -11.63 -1.00 -6.03
CA GLY A 43 -12.52 -1.64 -5.08
C GLY A 43 -12.29 -1.24 -3.63
N LEU A 44 -13.32 -1.51 -2.83
CA LEU A 44 -13.31 -1.49 -1.37
C LEU A 44 -13.70 -2.88 -0.89
N ALA A 45 -12.89 -3.47 -0.03
CA ALA A 45 -13.11 -4.82 0.47
C ALA A 45 -12.85 -4.96 1.98
N ASP A 46 -13.51 -5.94 2.59
CA ASP A 46 -13.05 -6.52 3.87
C ASP A 46 -11.94 -7.51 3.55
N VAL A 47 -10.83 -7.40 4.26
CA VAL A 47 -9.64 -8.21 4.00
C VAL A 47 -9.06 -8.75 5.31
N THR A 48 -8.38 -9.88 5.21
CA THR A 48 -7.49 -10.40 6.26
C THR A 48 -6.04 -10.16 5.84
N VAL A 49 -5.34 -9.35 6.60
CA VAL A 49 -3.91 -9.10 6.42
C VAL A 49 -3.15 -10.04 7.32
N VAL A 50 -2.40 -10.97 6.74
CA VAL A 50 -1.54 -11.91 7.45
C VAL A 50 -0.11 -11.44 7.38
N ARG A 51 0.50 -11.19 8.54
CA ARG A 51 1.90 -10.75 8.61
C ARG A 51 2.71 -11.70 9.48
N GLN A 52 3.81 -12.21 8.92
CA GLN A 52 4.74 -13.08 9.64
C GLN A 52 6.16 -12.56 9.54
N VAL A 53 6.81 -12.31 10.68
CA VAL A 53 8.24 -12.03 10.72
C VAL A 53 8.99 -13.34 10.53
N LYS A 54 9.79 -13.44 9.48
CA LYS A 54 10.59 -14.62 9.12
C LYS A 54 12.04 -14.50 9.56
N GLU A 55 12.56 -13.29 9.53
CA GLU A 55 13.94 -12.97 9.83
C GLU A 55 14.10 -11.55 10.32
N TYR A 56 15.24 -11.22 10.91
CA TYR A 56 15.64 -9.86 11.16
C TYR A 56 17.11 -9.63 10.78
N GLU A 57 17.38 -8.43 10.29
CA GLU A 57 18.74 -7.95 10.05
C GLU A 57 19.28 -7.28 11.30
N ARG A 58 20.54 -7.55 11.66
CA ARG A 58 21.31 -6.70 12.56
C ARG A 58 22.10 -5.70 11.73
N LYS A 59 21.98 -4.42 12.04
CA LYS A 59 22.70 -3.35 11.35
C LYS A 59 23.59 -2.60 12.31
N ALA A 60 24.83 -2.37 11.91
CA ALA A 60 25.74 -1.48 12.61
C ALA A 60 25.21 -0.03 12.60
N GLU A 61 25.76 0.83 13.43
CA GLU A 61 25.45 2.27 13.42
C GLU A 61 25.71 2.94 12.06
N THR A 62 26.62 2.37 11.26
CA THR A 62 26.88 2.78 9.87
C THR A 62 25.76 2.42 8.89
N GLY A 63 24.78 1.60 9.31
CA GLY A 63 23.72 1.05 8.44
C GLY A 63 24.12 -0.22 7.71
N GLU A 64 25.38 -0.69 7.85
CA GLU A 64 25.85 -1.95 7.26
C GLU A 64 25.16 -3.15 7.92
N VAL A 65 24.70 -4.13 7.12
CA VAL A 65 24.12 -5.38 7.61
C VAL A 65 25.24 -6.28 8.15
N ILE A 66 25.20 -6.54 9.44
CA ILE A 66 26.17 -7.44 10.13
C ILE A 66 25.81 -8.88 9.81
N ASP A 67 24.54 -9.24 9.99
CA ASP A 67 24.00 -10.57 9.70
C ASP A 67 22.48 -10.54 9.57
N VAL A 68 21.93 -11.68 9.14
CA VAL A 68 20.49 -11.94 9.05
C VAL A 68 20.20 -13.17 9.90
N VAL A 69 19.22 -13.07 10.78
CA VAL A 69 18.86 -14.15 11.72
C VAL A 69 17.41 -14.58 11.46
N ASP A 70 17.23 -15.87 11.17
CA ASP A 70 15.90 -16.47 11.02
C ASP A 70 15.19 -16.52 12.38
N VAL A 71 13.87 -16.29 12.35
CA VAL A 71 13.00 -16.44 13.52
C VAL A 71 11.75 -17.22 13.16
N ASP A 72 11.29 -18.02 14.11
CA ASP A 72 10.03 -18.76 14.01
C ASP A 72 8.94 -18.01 14.81
N MET A 73 8.50 -16.87 14.27
CA MET A 73 7.42 -16.07 14.85
C MET A 73 6.07 -16.54 14.30
N PRO A 74 5.04 -16.71 15.14
CA PRO A 74 3.71 -17.00 14.64
C PRO A 74 3.21 -15.84 13.76
N PRO A 75 2.40 -16.13 12.73
CA PRO A 75 1.74 -15.08 11.96
C PRO A 75 0.79 -14.29 12.85
N THR A 76 0.61 -13.03 12.51
CA THR A 76 -0.41 -12.17 13.08
C THR A 76 -1.45 -11.86 12.02
N GLU A 77 -2.72 -11.85 12.39
CA GLU A 77 -3.83 -11.58 11.50
C GLU A 77 -4.52 -10.27 11.90
N LEU A 78 -4.84 -9.47 10.90
CA LEU A 78 -5.61 -8.26 11.05
C LEU A 78 -6.80 -8.33 10.08
N TYR A 79 -8.00 -8.48 10.59
CA TYR A 79 -9.23 -8.32 9.83
C TYR A 79 -9.58 -6.84 9.74
N THR A 80 -9.61 -6.29 8.51
CA THR A 80 -9.76 -4.84 8.32
C THR A 80 -10.43 -4.51 6.97
N GLN A 81 -10.40 -3.24 6.59
CA GLN A 81 -10.86 -2.76 5.29
C GLN A 81 -9.66 -2.29 4.46
N ALA A 82 -9.71 -2.59 3.17
CA ALA A 82 -8.74 -2.12 2.19
C ALA A 82 -9.44 -1.48 1.00
N VAL A 83 -8.88 -0.37 0.55
CA VAL A 83 -9.10 0.15 -0.79
C VAL A 83 -8.02 -0.43 -1.68
N TYR A 84 -8.39 -0.83 -2.89
CA TYR A 84 -7.44 -1.41 -3.84
C TYR A 84 -7.73 -0.96 -5.27
N TYR A 85 -6.72 -1.06 -6.09
CA TYR A 85 -6.88 -1.10 -7.54
C TYR A 85 -6.07 -2.25 -8.11
N HIS A 86 -6.60 -2.87 -9.15
CA HIS A 86 -5.86 -3.82 -9.97
C HIS A 86 -5.98 -3.46 -11.44
N VAL A 87 -4.99 -3.85 -12.21
CA VAL A 87 -4.85 -3.46 -13.60
C VAL A 87 -4.47 -4.66 -14.46
N ASP A 88 -5.05 -4.73 -15.66
CA ASP A 88 -4.65 -5.68 -16.66
C ASP A 88 -3.15 -5.52 -16.98
N PRO A 89 -2.36 -6.61 -17.05
CA PRO A 89 -0.93 -6.54 -17.37
C PRO A 89 -0.60 -5.80 -18.66
N LEU A 90 -1.50 -5.79 -19.66
CA LEU A 90 -1.31 -5.08 -20.92
C LEU A 90 -1.33 -3.55 -20.74
N LEU A 91 -1.90 -3.03 -19.65
CA LEU A 91 -1.88 -1.61 -19.34
C LEU A 91 -0.44 -1.11 -19.18
N PHE A 92 0.41 -1.87 -18.50
CA PHE A 92 1.82 -1.49 -18.32
C PHE A 92 2.53 -1.31 -19.66
N HIS A 93 2.33 -2.25 -20.58
CA HIS A 93 2.91 -2.17 -21.91
C HIS A 93 2.35 -0.97 -22.70
N HIS A 94 1.05 -0.73 -22.63
CA HIS A 94 0.38 0.38 -23.32
C HIS A 94 0.92 1.75 -22.88
N PHE A 95 1.26 1.90 -21.60
CA PHE A 95 1.83 3.12 -21.03
C PHE A 95 3.37 3.12 -20.93
N GLY A 96 4.04 2.19 -21.59
CA GLY A 96 5.50 2.17 -21.72
C GLY A 96 6.24 1.76 -20.44
N ILE A 97 5.59 1.04 -19.52
CA ILE A 97 6.23 0.47 -18.34
C ILE A 97 6.75 -0.92 -18.72
N ALA A 98 8.07 -1.10 -18.70
CA ALA A 98 8.67 -2.38 -19.02
C ALA A 98 8.36 -3.42 -17.95
N GLU A 99 8.24 -4.70 -18.34
CA GLU A 99 7.84 -5.79 -17.42
C GLU A 99 8.71 -5.86 -16.17
N GLN A 100 10.03 -5.70 -16.32
CA GLN A 100 10.97 -5.69 -15.20
C GLN A 100 10.78 -4.50 -14.23
N ASP A 101 10.14 -3.41 -14.68
CA ASP A 101 9.91 -2.21 -13.88
C ASP A 101 8.56 -2.24 -13.15
N VAL A 102 7.66 -3.14 -13.54
CA VAL A 102 6.31 -3.26 -12.95
C VAL A 102 6.34 -3.42 -11.43
N PRO A 103 7.15 -4.33 -10.84
CA PRO A 103 7.18 -4.44 -9.37
C PRO A 103 7.61 -3.15 -8.69
N GLY A 104 8.60 -2.46 -9.25
CA GLY A 104 9.10 -1.18 -8.73
C GLY A 104 8.10 -0.04 -8.90
N ALA A 105 7.34 -0.02 -9.99
CA ALA A 105 6.30 0.97 -10.25
C ALA A 105 5.12 0.83 -9.27
N LEU A 106 4.62 -0.39 -9.08
CA LEU A 106 3.55 -0.70 -8.12
C LEU A 106 3.95 -0.35 -6.69
N HIS A 107 5.14 -0.77 -6.27
CA HIS A 107 5.66 -0.55 -4.92
C HIS A 107 5.90 0.94 -4.62
N ALA A 108 6.44 1.67 -5.58
CA ALA A 108 6.63 3.12 -5.42
C ALA A 108 5.29 3.87 -5.42
N ALA A 109 4.32 3.46 -6.23
CA ALA A 109 2.97 4.02 -6.22
C ALA A 109 2.23 3.73 -4.91
N GLU A 110 2.34 2.52 -4.35
CA GLU A 110 1.82 2.15 -3.03
C GLU A 110 2.38 3.06 -1.94
N HIS A 111 3.70 3.18 -1.85
CA HIS A 111 4.35 4.01 -0.81
C HIS A 111 3.92 5.48 -0.89
N ALA A 112 3.86 6.03 -2.10
CA ALA A 112 3.43 7.41 -2.29
C ALA A 112 1.95 7.58 -1.95
N ALA A 113 1.10 6.63 -2.33
CA ALA A 113 -0.33 6.66 -2.02
C ALA A 113 -0.58 6.62 -0.50
N ILE A 114 0.13 5.74 0.23
CA ILE A 114 0.11 5.70 1.70
C ILE A 114 0.61 7.02 2.29
N GLY A 115 1.62 7.65 1.68
CA GLY A 115 2.15 8.95 2.13
C GLY A 115 1.18 10.11 1.96
N MET A 116 0.31 10.05 0.96
CA MET A 116 -0.64 11.11 0.62
C MET A 116 -2.02 10.94 1.25
N LEU A 117 -2.45 9.71 1.53
CA LEU A 117 -3.78 9.44 2.10
C LEU A 117 -4.05 10.20 3.41
N PRO A 118 -3.10 10.35 4.36
CA PRO A 118 -3.30 11.13 5.57
C PRO A 118 -3.77 12.56 5.35
N LEU A 119 -3.35 13.20 4.26
CA LEU A 119 -3.76 14.56 3.92
C LEU A 119 -5.24 14.66 3.52
N LEU A 120 -5.81 13.56 3.02
CA LEU A 120 -7.21 13.49 2.60
C LEU A 120 -8.14 13.05 3.74
N VAL A 121 -7.67 12.11 4.57
CA VAL A 121 -8.53 11.46 5.57
C VAL A 121 -8.30 11.91 7.00
N GLY A 122 -7.20 12.65 7.27
CA GLY A 122 -6.89 13.18 8.60
C GLY A 122 -6.43 12.12 9.60
N CYS A 123 -5.58 11.17 9.16
CA CYS A 123 -5.00 10.13 10.03
C CYS A 123 -3.48 10.26 10.13
N ASP A 124 -2.85 9.44 10.96
CA ASP A 124 -1.39 9.26 10.94
C ASP A 124 -1.01 8.24 9.86
N ARG A 125 0.17 8.44 9.25
CA ARG A 125 0.75 7.44 8.33
C ARG A 125 0.95 6.07 9.01
N ALA A 126 1.06 6.04 10.34
CA ALA A 126 1.18 4.81 11.11
C ALA A 126 -0.12 3.98 11.11
N ASP A 127 -1.25 4.63 10.90
CA ASP A 127 -2.59 4.03 10.91
C ASP A 127 -2.96 3.31 9.61
N ILE A 128 -2.08 3.36 8.62
CA ILE A 128 -2.31 2.82 7.27
C ILE A 128 -1.20 1.86 6.92
N GLY A 129 -1.56 0.74 6.30
CA GLY A 129 -0.63 -0.21 5.68
C GLY A 129 -0.93 -0.39 4.20
N GLY A 130 -0.06 -1.12 3.50
CA GLY A 130 -0.29 -1.48 2.12
C GLY A 130 0.43 -2.75 1.70
N LEU A 131 0.09 -3.21 0.51
CA LEU A 131 0.73 -4.29 -0.21
C LEU A 131 0.59 -4.02 -1.70
N SER A 132 1.68 -4.20 -2.43
CA SER A 132 1.68 -4.20 -3.89
C SER A 132 2.29 -5.50 -4.42
N THR A 133 1.68 -6.05 -5.46
CA THR A 133 2.16 -7.28 -6.10
C THR A 133 1.88 -7.25 -7.60
N PRO A 134 2.79 -7.78 -8.44
CA PRO A 134 2.55 -7.93 -9.87
C PRO A 134 1.46 -8.95 -10.22
N LEU A 135 1.17 -9.85 -9.28
CA LEU A 135 0.10 -10.85 -9.42
C LEU A 135 -0.44 -11.17 -8.02
N HIS A 136 -1.70 -10.87 -7.78
CA HIS A 136 -2.40 -11.20 -6.54
C HIS A 136 -3.28 -12.42 -6.74
N GLU A 137 -3.31 -13.34 -5.76
CA GLU A 137 -4.03 -14.61 -5.88
C GLU A 137 -5.54 -14.41 -6.07
N ASP A 138 -6.15 -13.48 -5.33
CA ASP A 138 -7.61 -13.30 -5.36
C ASP A 138 -8.08 -12.45 -6.55
N THR A 139 -7.27 -11.49 -7.03
CA THR A 139 -7.63 -10.64 -8.17
C THR A 139 -7.15 -11.19 -9.51
N GLY A 140 -6.13 -12.05 -9.51
CA GLY A 140 -5.50 -12.59 -10.71
C GLY A 140 -4.67 -11.58 -11.51
N GLU A 141 -4.48 -10.36 -10.98
CA GLU A 141 -3.84 -9.23 -11.67
C GLU A 141 -2.85 -8.48 -10.78
N ALA A 142 -2.12 -7.55 -11.39
CA ALA A 142 -1.26 -6.63 -10.67
C ALA A 142 -2.09 -5.71 -9.77
N THR A 143 -1.86 -5.78 -8.46
CA THR A 143 -2.74 -5.17 -7.47
C THR A 143 -1.96 -4.34 -6.45
N VAL A 144 -2.54 -3.21 -6.07
CA VAL A 144 -2.12 -2.40 -4.93
C VAL A 144 -3.28 -2.29 -3.94
N PHE A 145 -3.02 -2.67 -2.71
CA PHE A 145 -3.92 -2.49 -1.57
C PHE A 145 -3.38 -1.39 -0.65
N VAL A 146 -4.30 -0.59 -0.11
CA VAL A 146 -4.04 0.29 1.03
C VAL A 146 -5.12 0.02 2.07
N TYR A 147 -4.72 -0.37 3.28
CA TYR A 147 -5.64 -0.85 4.30
C TYR A 147 -5.51 -0.08 5.62
N ASP A 148 -6.61 -0.07 6.38
CA ASP A 148 -6.62 0.50 7.72
C ASP A 148 -5.83 -0.39 8.68
N GLY A 149 -4.95 0.20 9.49
CA GLY A 149 -4.14 -0.51 10.48
C GLY A 149 -4.90 -0.93 11.75
N TYR A 150 -6.23 -0.88 11.73
CA TYR A 150 -7.12 -1.15 12.87
C TYR A 150 -8.06 -2.31 12.59
N GLN A 151 -8.33 -3.09 13.63
CA GLN A 151 -9.32 -4.16 13.57
C GLN A 151 -10.68 -3.62 13.12
N SER A 152 -11.28 -4.28 12.14
CA SER A 152 -12.56 -3.90 11.50
C SER A 152 -12.54 -2.60 10.70
N GLY A 153 -11.37 -1.97 10.55
CA GLY A 153 -11.20 -0.71 9.82
C GLY A 153 -11.52 0.54 10.67
N ALA A 154 -11.00 1.67 10.21
CA ALA A 154 -11.24 3.00 10.81
C ALA A 154 -11.93 3.97 9.83
N GLY A 155 -12.24 3.50 8.62
CA GLY A 155 -12.90 4.29 7.58
C GLY A 155 -11.95 5.05 6.65
N TYR A 156 -10.64 4.91 6.81
CA TYR A 156 -9.64 5.58 5.94
C TYR A 156 -9.64 4.98 4.54
N ALA A 157 -9.64 3.63 4.45
CA ALA A 157 -9.74 2.92 3.18
C ALA A 157 -11.05 3.26 2.45
N GLN A 158 -12.17 3.34 3.17
CA GLN A 158 -13.46 3.73 2.63
C GLN A 158 -13.42 5.15 2.05
N ARG A 159 -12.78 6.08 2.75
CA ARG A 159 -12.62 7.44 2.25
C ARG A 159 -11.67 7.51 1.05
N GLY A 160 -10.57 6.77 1.09
CA GLY A 160 -9.66 6.61 -0.05
C GLY A 160 -10.37 6.10 -1.31
N TYR A 161 -11.28 5.14 -1.16
CA TYR A 161 -12.10 4.64 -2.25
C TYR A 161 -13.01 5.73 -2.85
N ARG A 162 -13.65 6.54 -2.01
CA ARG A 162 -14.54 7.62 -2.45
C ARG A 162 -13.79 8.73 -3.18
N GLU A 163 -12.62 9.07 -2.69
CA GLU A 163 -11.77 10.14 -3.23
C GLU A 163 -10.64 9.62 -4.15
N MET A 164 -10.80 8.39 -4.70
CA MET A 164 -9.76 7.67 -5.43
C MET A 164 -9.11 8.52 -6.53
N THR A 165 -9.90 9.20 -7.36
CA THR A 165 -9.40 9.99 -8.48
C THR A 165 -8.56 11.17 -7.99
N THR A 166 -9.04 11.90 -7.01
CA THR A 166 -8.30 13.01 -6.37
C THR A 166 -7.04 12.50 -5.68
N TRP A 167 -7.14 11.39 -4.95
CA TRP A 167 -6.03 10.79 -4.25
C TRP A 167 -4.90 10.36 -5.19
N LEU A 168 -5.18 9.58 -6.24
CA LEU A 168 -4.16 9.11 -7.18
C LEU A 168 -3.53 10.25 -7.95
N ARG A 169 -4.30 11.24 -8.38
CA ARG A 169 -3.80 12.45 -9.06
C ARG A 169 -2.86 13.24 -8.16
N THR A 170 -3.29 13.56 -6.94
CA THR A 170 -2.47 14.29 -5.98
C THR A 170 -1.20 13.53 -5.62
N THR A 171 -1.28 12.20 -5.52
CA THR A 171 -0.12 11.33 -5.29
C THR A 171 0.89 11.44 -6.44
N ARG A 172 0.42 11.33 -7.69
CA ARG A 172 1.26 11.52 -8.87
C ARG A 172 1.93 12.89 -8.89
N ASP A 173 1.17 13.94 -8.65
CA ASP A 173 1.66 15.31 -8.71
C ASP A 173 2.72 15.58 -7.62
N ALA A 174 2.57 14.99 -6.43
CA ALA A 174 3.58 15.05 -5.38
C ALA A 174 4.89 14.36 -5.78
N ILE A 175 4.83 13.20 -6.45
CA ILE A 175 6.03 12.53 -6.96
C ILE A 175 6.72 13.37 -8.04
N VAL A 176 5.95 13.94 -8.97
CA VAL A 176 6.46 14.79 -10.06
C VAL A 176 7.10 16.06 -9.53
N ALA A 177 6.50 16.68 -8.51
CA ALA A 177 7.02 17.90 -7.89
C ALA A 177 8.32 17.70 -7.11
N CYS A 178 8.65 16.46 -6.75
CA CYS A 178 9.88 16.15 -6.01
C CYS A 178 11.11 16.21 -6.93
N SER A 179 12.09 17.01 -6.58
CA SER A 179 13.30 17.24 -7.39
C SER A 179 14.33 16.11 -7.36
N CYS A 180 14.12 15.04 -6.54
CA CYS A 180 15.03 13.91 -6.53
C CYS A 180 14.98 13.14 -7.85
N GLU A 181 16.06 12.44 -8.22
CA GLU A 181 16.15 11.69 -9.47
C GLU A 181 15.47 10.31 -9.34
N ASP A 182 15.90 9.48 -8.40
CA ASP A 182 15.49 8.06 -8.31
C ASP A 182 14.47 7.77 -7.21
N GLY A 183 14.06 8.78 -6.44
CA GLY A 183 13.16 8.64 -5.30
C GLY A 183 13.84 8.89 -3.96
N CYS A 184 13.08 9.45 -3.03
CA CYS A 184 13.57 9.80 -1.70
C CYS A 184 12.45 9.63 -0.65
N PRO A 185 12.75 9.78 0.66
CA PRO A 185 11.76 9.69 1.73
C PRO A 185 10.61 10.68 1.62
N SER A 186 10.78 11.77 0.86
CA SER A 186 9.72 12.76 0.65
C SER A 186 8.72 12.39 -0.45
N CYS A 187 9.01 11.36 -1.27
CA CYS A 187 8.12 10.97 -2.38
C CYS A 187 7.74 9.50 -2.38
N ILE A 188 8.69 8.57 -2.58
CA ILE A 188 8.37 7.15 -2.80
C ILE A 188 8.99 6.18 -1.78
N GLN A 189 9.92 6.64 -0.93
CA GLN A 189 10.51 5.76 0.08
C GLN A 189 9.67 5.74 1.36
N SER A 190 9.54 4.57 1.98
CA SER A 190 8.83 4.39 3.23
C SER A 190 9.76 3.87 4.33
N PRO A 191 9.77 4.48 5.53
CA PRO A 191 10.52 3.96 6.67
C PRO A 191 9.95 2.64 7.20
N LYS A 192 8.71 2.30 6.83
CA LYS A 192 8.01 1.07 7.23
C LYS A 192 8.15 -0.07 6.24
N CYS A 193 8.85 0.14 5.12
CA CYS A 193 8.98 -0.86 4.07
C CYS A 193 9.73 -2.11 4.55
N GLY A 194 9.05 -3.26 4.57
CA GLY A 194 9.64 -4.55 4.92
C GLY A 194 10.69 -5.06 3.94
N ASN A 195 10.69 -4.53 2.70
CA ASN A 195 11.62 -4.89 1.63
C ASN A 195 12.80 -3.91 1.48
N GLY A 196 13.01 -3.02 2.47
CA GLY A 196 14.09 -2.04 2.44
C GLY A 196 14.01 -1.08 1.26
N ASN A 197 12.81 -0.72 0.81
CA ASN A 197 12.55 0.15 -0.35
C ASN A 197 13.10 -0.41 -1.68
N ARG A 198 13.02 -1.70 -1.91
CA ARG A 198 13.50 -2.37 -3.14
C ARG A 198 12.53 -3.44 -3.62
N PRO A 199 12.26 -3.49 -4.96
CA PRO A 199 12.57 -2.45 -5.94
C PRO A 199 11.66 -1.23 -5.80
N LEU A 200 12.11 -0.05 -6.21
CA LEU A 200 11.29 1.15 -6.39
C LEU A 200 11.62 1.80 -7.75
N SER A 201 10.60 2.27 -8.46
CA SER A 201 10.72 3.02 -9.71
C SER A 201 9.92 4.30 -9.64
N LYS A 202 10.59 5.44 -9.50
CA LYS A 202 9.92 6.76 -9.47
C LYS A 202 9.22 7.06 -10.80
N SER A 203 9.92 6.87 -11.91
CA SER A 203 9.37 7.06 -13.26
C SER A 203 8.22 6.09 -13.54
N GLY A 204 8.35 4.83 -13.13
CA GLY A 204 7.30 3.82 -13.25
C GLY A 204 6.05 4.18 -12.45
N ALA A 205 6.20 4.69 -11.21
CA ALA A 205 5.07 5.14 -10.40
C ALA A 205 4.35 6.33 -11.04
N VAL A 206 5.08 7.31 -11.59
CA VAL A 206 4.49 8.45 -12.30
C VAL A 206 3.72 7.99 -13.53
N ALA A 207 4.29 7.06 -14.31
CA ALA A 207 3.62 6.50 -15.48
C ALA A 207 2.37 5.71 -15.11
N LEU A 208 2.44 4.83 -14.11
CA LEU A 208 1.30 4.05 -13.62
C LEU A 208 0.17 4.94 -13.10
N LEU A 209 0.47 5.89 -12.21
CA LEU A 209 -0.53 6.81 -11.66
C LEU A 209 -1.11 7.73 -12.74
N GLY A 210 -0.31 8.08 -13.76
CA GLY A 210 -0.76 8.79 -14.94
C GLY A 210 -1.73 7.97 -15.79
N ALA A 211 -1.43 6.69 -16.01
CA ALA A 211 -2.29 5.75 -16.70
C ALA A 211 -3.63 5.58 -15.98
N LEU A 212 -3.58 5.34 -14.66
CA LEU A 212 -4.78 5.25 -13.81
C LEU A 212 -5.62 6.52 -13.91
N SER A 213 -5.01 7.68 -13.77
CA SER A 213 -5.73 8.97 -13.87
C SER A 213 -6.38 9.17 -15.24
N SER A 214 -5.72 8.72 -16.33
CA SER A 214 -6.26 8.78 -17.68
C SER A 214 -7.47 7.87 -17.89
N VAL A 215 -7.41 6.65 -17.34
CA VAL A 215 -8.49 5.66 -17.46
C VAL A 215 -9.68 6.02 -16.58
N LEU A 216 -9.43 6.50 -15.36
CA LEU A 216 -10.48 6.92 -14.43
C LEU A 216 -11.17 8.22 -14.87
N GLY A 217 -10.49 9.06 -15.65
CA GLY A 217 -11.03 10.33 -16.16
C GLY A 217 -11.37 11.34 -15.05
N ASP A 218 -12.22 12.30 -15.36
CA ASP A 218 -12.76 13.27 -14.40
C ASP A 218 -14.00 12.72 -13.67
N MET A 219 -13.88 11.50 -13.14
CA MET A 219 -14.96 10.97 -12.31
C MET A 219 -15.20 11.87 -11.11
N PRO A 220 -16.46 12.25 -10.82
CA PRO A 220 -16.75 12.86 -9.54
C PRO A 220 -16.43 11.87 -8.42
N ASP A 221 -15.73 12.33 -7.41
CA ASP A 221 -15.57 11.60 -6.17
C ASP A 221 -16.95 11.19 -5.65
N ALA A 222 -17.09 9.99 -5.07
CA ALA A 222 -18.39 9.49 -4.64
C ALA A 222 -19.01 10.44 -3.60
N ALA A 223 -20.31 10.72 -3.72
CA ALA A 223 -21.01 11.60 -2.82
C ALA A 223 -20.79 11.22 -1.34
N PRO A 224 -20.65 12.20 -0.42
CA PRO A 224 -20.50 11.89 1.00
C PRO A 224 -21.72 11.11 1.49
N ASP A 225 -21.48 10.06 2.27
CA ASP A 225 -22.55 9.26 2.89
C ASP A 225 -23.53 10.15 3.63
N GLN A 226 -24.80 9.97 3.32
CA GLN A 226 -25.83 10.33 4.28
C GLN A 226 -25.60 9.45 5.51
N ALA A 227 -25.23 10.07 6.62
CA ALA A 227 -24.87 9.46 7.88
C ALA A 227 -25.66 8.18 8.14
N LEU A 228 -24.97 7.08 8.36
CA LEU A 228 -25.59 5.88 8.92
C LEU A 228 -26.34 6.26 10.19
N ASN A 229 -27.66 6.33 10.09
CA ASN A 229 -28.52 6.47 11.25
C ASN A 229 -28.17 5.34 12.21
N PRO A 230 -27.81 5.62 13.47
CA PRO A 230 -27.60 4.58 14.45
C PRO A 230 -28.90 3.81 14.60
N THR A 231 -28.85 2.51 14.35
CA THR A 231 -29.96 1.60 14.60
C THR A 231 -30.43 1.81 16.05
N PRO A 232 -31.73 2.06 16.30
CA PRO A 232 -32.20 2.24 17.68
C PRO A 232 -31.95 0.95 18.44
N SER A 233 -31.27 1.07 19.59
CA SER A 233 -31.09 -0.02 20.54
C SER A 233 -32.46 -0.55 20.98
N VAL A 234 -32.75 -1.78 20.63
CA VAL A 234 -33.89 -2.50 21.21
C VAL A 234 -33.55 -2.76 22.68
N ARG A 235 -34.41 -2.28 23.54
CA ARG A 235 -34.40 -2.52 25.02
C ARG A 235 -34.72 -3.98 25.32
#